data_e2b42562c90cc7cd5bc0a1fea2cc003b
#
_entry.id   e2b42562c90cc7cd5bc0a1fea2cc003b
#
_cell.length_a   1.000
_cell.length_b   1.000
_cell.length_c   1.000
_cell.angle_alpha   90.00
_cell.angle_beta   90.00
_cell.angle_gamma   90.00
#
_symmetry.space_group_name_H-M   'P 1'
#
loop_
_entity.id
_entity.type
_entity.pdbx_description
1 polymer ?
#
loop_
_entity_poly.entity_id
_entity_poly.type
_entity_poly.pdbx_seq_one_letter_code
_entity_poly.pdbx_strand_id
1 'polypeptide(L)'
;IKGGTVDYGAAHAAKYGHKRYGKTYEGVYKDWKPGQKVHLVGHSMGGQTIRQLEELLRNGNPEEVKYQKEHGGEISPLYKGNNDNMVSSITTLGTPHNGTHASDELGNEALVRQVVYDLGRAFGNKNSRVDFGLSQWGLKQKPNESRIDYVKRVQKSKLWKSKDNGFNDLTRDGATDLNRKTSLN
;
A
#
# COMPACT_ATOMS: atom_id res chain seq x y z
N ILE A 1 2.33 -10.61 6.37
CA ILE A 1 3.26 -11.34 7.23
C ILE A 1 2.52 -12.50 7.89
N LYS A 2 1.52 -12.27 8.70
CA LYS A 2 0.72 -13.33 9.38
C LYS A 2 -0.15 -14.13 8.43
N GLY A 3 -0.50 -13.59 7.28
CA GLY A 3 -1.51 -14.13 6.40
C GLY A 3 -2.92 -13.69 6.77
N GLY A 4 -3.90 -14.22 6.08
CA GLY A 4 -5.31 -13.88 6.19
C GLY A 4 -5.80 -12.99 5.05
N THR A 5 -7.07 -12.64 5.11
CA THR A 5 -7.69 -11.75 4.12
C THR A 5 -7.36 -10.30 4.46
N VAL A 6 -6.88 -9.56 3.47
CA VAL A 6 -6.60 -8.12 3.64
C VAL A 6 -7.89 -7.39 3.96
N ASP A 7 -7.91 -6.65 5.06
CA ASP A 7 -8.97 -5.74 5.46
C ASP A 7 -8.49 -4.31 5.27
N TYR A 8 -9.04 -3.61 4.31
CA TYR A 8 -8.72 -2.21 4.04
C TYR A 8 -9.35 -1.24 5.04
N GLY A 9 -10.21 -1.76 5.92
CA GLY A 9 -10.99 -0.97 6.86
C GLY A 9 -12.35 -0.56 6.33
N ALA A 10 -13.34 -0.54 7.20
CA ALA A 10 -14.70 -0.18 6.83
C ALA A 10 -14.83 1.31 6.50
N ALA A 11 -14.21 2.19 7.30
CA ALA A 11 -14.19 3.63 7.05
C ALA A 11 -13.48 3.97 5.75
N HIS A 12 -12.33 3.35 5.49
CA HIS A 12 -11.55 3.54 4.27
C HIS A 12 -12.33 3.11 3.03
N ALA A 13 -12.94 1.91 3.07
CA ALA A 13 -13.77 1.40 1.99
C ALA A 13 -14.96 2.31 1.67
N ALA A 14 -15.64 2.83 2.70
CA ALA A 14 -16.73 3.78 2.54
C ALA A 14 -16.25 5.11 1.93
N LYS A 15 -15.13 5.64 2.41
CA LYS A 15 -14.56 6.91 1.96
C LYS A 15 -14.15 6.90 0.48
N TYR A 16 -13.55 5.80 0.02
CA TYR A 16 -13.03 5.68 -1.34
C TYR A 16 -13.91 4.86 -2.29
N GLY A 17 -15.01 4.30 -1.80
CA GLY A 17 -16.00 3.61 -2.63
C GLY A 17 -15.52 2.28 -3.22
N HIS A 18 -14.74 1.51 -2.46
CA HIS A 18 -14.26 0.20 -2.88
C HIS A 18 -14.63 -0.91 -1.88
N LYS A 19 -14.33 -2.16 -2.23
CA LYS A 19 -14.57 -3.31 -1.34
C LYS A 19 -13.66 -3.23 -0.11
N ARG A 20 -14.21 -3.55 1.06
CA ARG A 20 -13.45 -3.60 2.31
C ARG A 20 -12.39 -4.70 2.31
N TYR A 21 -12.71 -5.87 1.80
CA TYR A 21 -11.82 -7.02 1.84
C TYR A 21 -11.12 -7.24 0.49
N GLY A 22 -9.82 -7.48 0.57
CA GLY A 22 -8.97 -7.74 -0.56
C GLY A 22 -8.59 -9.21 -0.71
N LYS A 23 -7.38 -9.47 -1.19
CA LYS A 23 -6.85 -10.81 -1.42
C LYS A 23 -6.52 -11.50 -0.10
N THR A 24 -6.67 -12.83 -0.07
CA THR A 24 -6.22 -13.68 1.03
C THR A 24 -4.79 -14.17 0.77
N TYR A 25 -3.93 -14.06 1.77
CA TYR A 25 -2.54 -14.52 1.76
C TYR A 25 -2.35 -15.64 2.78
N GLU A 26 -1.51 -16.59 2.45
CA GLU A 26 -1.19 -17.71 3.34
C GLU A 26 -0.39 -17.27 4.58
N GLY A 27 0.48 -16.27 4.40
CA GLY A 27 1.38 -15.79 5.43
C GLY A 27 2.69 -16.59 5.50
N VAL A 28 3.72 -15.93 6.01
CA VAL A 28 5.07 -16.50 6.19
C VAL A 28 5.45 -16.61 7.66
N TYR A 29 4.82 -15.85 8.54
CA TYR A 29 5.00 -15.90 9.98
C TYR A 29 3.65 -15.80 10.68
N LYS A 30 2.92 -16.92 10.70
CA LYS A 30 1.53 -16.98 11.18
C LYS A 30 1.40 -16.68 12.68
N ASP A 31 2.38 -17.07 13.47
CA ASP A 31 2.39 -16.90 14.93
C ASP A 31 2.94 -15.55 15.39
N TRP A 32 3.22 -14.63 14.47
CA TRP A 32 3.71 -13.31 14.82
C TRP A 32 2.70 -12.55 15.68
N LYS A 33 3.12 -12.15 16.86
CA LYS A 33 2.27 -11.55 17.89
C LYS A 33 3.07 -10.59 18.77
N PRO A 34 2.43 -9.76 19.59
CA PRO A 34 3.11 -8.91 20.55
C PRO A 34 4.12 -9.69 21.41
N GLY A 35 5.31 -9.11 21.57
CA GLY A 35 6.46 -9.75 22.22
C GLY A 35 7.41 -10.49 21.28
N GLN A 36 6.98 -10.76 20.05
CA GLN A 36 7.82 -11.34 18.99
C GLN A 36 8.21 -10.25 18.00
N LYS A 37 9.41 -9.69 18.18
CA LYS A 37 9.89 -8.57 17.37
C LYS A 37 10.59 -9.03 16.12
N VAL A 38 10.26 -8.41 14.99
CA VAL A 38 10.91 -8.60 13.70
C VAL A 38 11.69 -7.36 13.27
N HIS A 39 12.69 -7.55 12.45
CA HIS A 39 13.36 -6.47 11.73
C HIS A 39 12.71 -6.31 10.36
N LEU A 40 12.31 -5.10 10.02
CA LEU A 40 11.71 -4.79 8.74
C LEU A 40 12.73 -4.09 7.85
N VAL A 41 12.87 -4.58 6.62
CA VAL A 41 13.71 -3.96 5.59
C VAL A 41 12.83 -3.61 4.39
N GLY A 42 12.84 -2.36 3.98
CA GLY A 42 12.04 -1.87 2.85
C GLY A 42 12.88 -1.12 1.83
N HIS A 43 12.74 -1.49 0.55
CA HIS A 43 13.37 -0.80 -0.56
C HIS A 43 12.37 0.11 -1.27
N SER A 44 12.78 1.33 -1.61
CA SER A 44 11.94 2.31 -2.34
C SER A 44 10.61 2.54 -1.60
N MET A 45 9.47 2.40 -2.26
CA MET A 45 8.13 2.51 -1.65
C MET A 45 7.93 1.52 -0.48
N GLY A 46 8.63 0.38 -0.47
CA GLY A 46 8.59 -0.57 0.63
C GLY A 46 9.01 0.01 1.98
N GLY A 47 9.92 1.00 1.98
CA GLY A 47 10.30 1.72 3.19
C GLY A 47 9.17 2.54 3.78
N GLN A 48 8.37 3.20 2.95
CA GLN A 48 7.16 3.93 3.38
C GLN A 48 6.09 2.95 3.88
N THR A 49 5.93 1.81 3.21
CA THR A 49 4.98 0.76 3.60
C THR A 49 5.25 0.20 4.99
N ILE A 50 6.52 -0.12 5.30
CA ILE A 50 6.86 -0.67 6.63
C ILE A 50 6.76 0.37 7.74
N ARG A 51 7.00 1.65 7.46
CA ARG A 51 6.75 2.74 8.40
C ARG A 51 5.27 2.86 8.74
N GLN A 52 4.41 2.81 7.72
CA GLN A 52 2.96 2.83 7.92
C GLN A 52 2.48 1.60 8.69
N LEU A 53 3.04 0.43 8.42
CA LEU A 53 2.73 -0.79 9.18
C LEU A 53 3.09 -0.63 10.65
N GLU A 54 4.26 -0.12 10.96
CA GLU A 54 4.72 0.08 12.34
C GLU A 54 3.83 1.08 13.08
N GLU A 55 3.47 2.17 12.41
CA GLU A 55 2.53 3.16 12.96
C GLU A 55 1.16 2.56 13.26
N LEU A 56 0.61 1.74 12.35
CA LEU A 56 -0.66 1.06 12.59
C LEU A 56 -0.59 0.05 13.73
N LEU A 57 0.51 -0.69 13.84
CA LEU A 57 0.72 -1.63 14.95
C LEU A 57 0.74 -0.91 16.29
N ARG A 58 1.41 0.23 16.38
CA ARG A 58 1.57 1.00 17.61
C ARG A 58 0.30 1.78 17.95
N ASN A 59 -0.19 2.58 17.05
CA ASN A 59 -1.22 3.58 17.31
C ASN A 59 -2.60 3.21 16.73
N GLY A 60 -2.66 2.22 15.83
CA GLY A 60 -3.89 1.86 15.15
C GLY A 60 -4.36 2.93 14.15
N ASN A 61 -5.65 2.92 13.86
CA ASN A 61 -6.29 3.90 13.00
C ASN A 61 -7.53 4.47 13.71
N PRO A 62 -7.47 5.71 14.22
CA PRO A 62 -8.58 6.33 14.94
C PRO A 62 -9.86 6.47 14.10
N GLU A 63 -9.75 6.68 12.79
CA GLU A 63 -10.91 6.81 11.89
C GLU A 63 -11.68 5.47 11.82
N GLU A 64 -10.97 4.35 11.74
CA GLU A 64 -11.58 3.01 11.72
C GLU A 64 -12.23 2.67 13.07
N VAL A 65 -11.59 3.01 14.18
CA VAL A 65 -12.13 2.79 15.52
C VAL A 65 -13.41 3.61 15.72
N LYS A 66 -13.40 4.89 15.32
CA LYS A 66 -14.58 5.76 15.37
C LYS A 66 -15.72 5.22 14.52
N TYR A 67 -15.43 4.83 13.29
CA TYR A 67 -16.42 4.28 12.36
C TYR A 67 -17.07 3.02 12.91
N GLN A 68 -16.29 2.12 13.49
CA GLN A 68 -16.77 0.90 14.13
C GLN A 68 -17.70 1.19 15.33
N LYS A 69 -17.36 2.20 16.15
CA LYS A 69 -18.22 2.63 17.27
C LYS A 69 -19.56 3.21 16.79
N GLU A 70 -19.55 3.93 15.67
CA GLU A 70 -20.76 4.56 15.12
C GLU A 70 -21.66 3.58 14.34
N HIS A 71 -21.08 2.62 13.64
CA HIS A 71 -21.79 1.72 12.72
C HIS A 71 -21.83 0.26 13.17
N GLY A 72 -21.06 -0.10 14.20
CA GLY A 72 -20.91 -1.49 14.63
C GLY A 72 -20.07 -2.34 13.68
N GLY A 73 -20.12 -3.66 13.88
CA GLY A 73 -19.38 -4.63 13.07
C GLY A 73 -17.98 -4.92 13.60
N GLU A 74 -17.23 -5.72 12.85
CA GLU A 74 -15.88 -6.13 13.18
C GLU A 74 -14.85 -5.07 12.80
N ILE A 75 -13.74 -5.04 13.54
CA ILE A 75 -12.56 -4.22 13.24
C ILE A 75 -11.31 -5.07 13.31
N SER A 76 -10.40 -4.89 12.34
CA SER A 76 -9.11 -5.56 12.37
C SER A 76 -8.32 -5.19 13.63
N PRO A 77 -7.69 -6.15 14.32
CA PRO A 77 -6.79 -5.87 15.43
C PRO A 77 -5.68 -4.88 15.09
N LEU A 78 -5.24 -4.83 13.82
CA LEU A 78 -4.25 -3.88 13.33
C LEU A 78 -4.68 -2.41 13.55
N TYR A 79 -5.96 -2.12 13.42
CA TYR A 79 -6.50 -0.77 13.57
C TYR A 79 -6.74 -0.35 15.02
N LYS A 80 -6.67 -1.29 15.96
CA LYS A 80 -6.81 -1.00 17.40
C LYS A 80 -5.54 -0.46 18.04
N GLY A 81 -4.36 -0.68 17.41
CA GLY A 81 -3.07 -0.32 17.99
C GLY A 81 -2.62 -1.21 19.15
N ASN A 82 -1.76 -0.69 20.02
CA ASN A 82 -1.18 -1.37 21.18
C ASN A 82 -0.37 -2.64 20.85
N ASN A 83 0.21 -2.69 19.65
CA ASN A 83 1.07 -3.77 19.16
C ASN A 83 2.50 -3.27 18.93
N ASP A 84 2.99 -2.36 19.76
CA ASP A 84 4.31 -1.74 19.67
C ASP A 84 5.49 -2.71 19.94
N ASN A 85 5.20 -3.89 20.50
CA ASN A 85 6.17 -4.95 20.75
C ASN A 85 6.36 -5.95 19.59
N MET A 86 6.04 -5.58 18.37
CA MET A 86 6.10 -6.46 17.20
C MET A 86 7.20 -6.11 16.20
N VAL A 87 7.80 -4.94 16.31
CA VAL A 87 8.88 -4.47 15.43
C VAL A 87 10.10 -4.08 16.25
N SER A 88 11.27 -4.61 15.89
CA SER A 88 12.55 -4.32 16.55
C SER A 88 13.26 -3.13 15.90
N SER A 89 13.28 -3.12 14.56
CA SER A 89 13.87 -2.04 13.78
C SER A 89 13.27 -1.94 12.39
N ILE A 90 13.41 -0.77 11.81
CA ILE A 90 13.08 -0.48 10.42
C ILE A 90 14.35 -0.02 9.72
N THR A 91 14.68 -0.66 8.60
CA THR A 91 15.78 -0.26 7.72
C THR A 91 15.21 0.04 6.34
N THR A 92 15.55 1.19 5.79
CA THR A 92 15.07 1.59 4.46
C THR A 92 16.23 1.78 3.50
N LEU A 93 16.03 1.34 2.25
CA LEU A 93 17.01 1.41 1.17
C LEU A 93 16.42 2.23 0.03
N GLY A 94 17.02 3.38 -0.28
CA GLY A 94 16.57 4.22 -1.38
C GLY A 94 15.09 4.64 -1.30
N THR A 95 14.58 4.85 -0.10
CA THR A 95 13.19 5.24 0.13
C THR A 95 13.05 6.76 0.05
N PRO A 96 12.14 7.28 -0.80
CA PRO A 96 11.88 8.72 -0.91
C PRO A 96 10.97 9.21 0.23
N HIS A 97 11.51 9.33 1.44
CA HIS A 97 10.75 9.70 2.64
C HIS A 97 10.05 11.06 2.54
N ASN A 98 10.59 11.98 1.76
CA ASN A 98 10.01 13.29 1.48
C ASN A 98 9.45 13.41 0.06
N GLY A 99 9.19 12.28 -0.59
CA GLY A 99 8.81 12.22 -2.00
C GLY A 99 9.99 12.45 -2.93
N THR A 100 9.70 12.47 -4.23
CA THR A 100 10.73 12.69 -5.26
C THR A 100 10.54 14.04 -5.96
N HIS A 101 11.64 14.70 -6.30
CA HIS A 101 11.64 15.94 -7.09
C HIS A 101 11.01 15.77 -8.48
N ALA A 102 11.01 14.56 -9.04
CA ALA A 102 10.32 14.28 -10.29
C ALA A 102 8.82 14.62 -10.25
N SER A 103 8.19 14.62 -9.04
CA SER A 103 6.80 15.06 -8.90
C SER A 103 6.61 16.56 -9.14
N ASP A 104 7.62 17.38 -8.87
CA ASP A 104 7.56 18.82 -9.08
C ASP A 104 7.68 19.17 -10.57
N GLU A 105 8.51 18.42 -11.30
CA GLU A 105 8.76 18.63 -12.73
C GLU A 105 7.67 18.04 -13.63
N LEU A 106 7.22 16.82 -13.30
CA LEU A 106 6.26 16.06 -14.12
C LEU A 106 4.81 16.19 -13.66
N GLY A 107 4.60 16.65 -12.40
CA GLY A 107 3.32 16.56 -11.71
C GLY A 107 3.08 15.18 -11.09
N ASN A 108 2.27 15.15 -10.04
CA ASN A 108 2.04 13.94 -9.24
C ASN A 108 1.42 12.80 -10.06
N GLU A 109 0.42 13.11 -10.90
CA GLU A 109 -0.23 12.10 -11.76
C GLU A 109 0.75 11.52 -12.78
N ALA A 110 1.57 12.35 -13.40
CA ALA A 110 2.52 11.90 -14.41
C ALA A 110 3.63 11.04 -13.79
N LEU A 111 4.12 11.40 -12.60
CA LEU A 111 5.09 10.59 -11.86
C LEU A 111 4.54 9.20 -11.53
N VAL A 112 3.34 9.14 -10.93
CA VAL A 112 2.70 7.86 -10.58
C VAL A 112 2.51 7.02 -11.84
N ARG A 113 2.06 7.62 -12.93
CA ARG A 113 1.89 6.96 -14.23
C ARG A 113 3.22 6.41 -14.76
N GLN A 114 4.30 7.17 -14.67
CA GLN A 114 5.63 6.75 -15.12
C GLN A 114 6.14 5.56 -14.31
N VAL A 115 6.09 5.63 -12.98
CA VAL A 115 6.52 4.53 -12.10
C VAL A 115 5.74 3.25 -12.38
N VAL A 116 4.42 3.34 -12.49
CA VAL A 116 3.58 2.17 -12.78
C VAL A 116 3.81 1.64 -14.19
N TYR A 117 4.04 2.52 -15.16
CA TYR A 117 4.38 2.12 -16.54
C TYR A 117 5.69 1.31 -16.56
N ASP A 118 6.72 1.78 -15.88
CA ASP A 118 8.02 1.10 -15.82
C ASP A 118 7.90 -0.26 -15.12
N LEU A 119 7.16 -0.34 -14.01
CA LEU A 119 6.85 -1.60 -13.33
C LEU A 119 6.03 -2.53 -14.23
N GLY A 120 5.02 -2.00 -14.92
CA GLY A 120 4.18 -2.75 -15.85
C GLY A 120 4.98 -3.30 -17.04
N ARG A 121 5.92 -2.52 -17.55
CA ARG A 121 6.83 -2.93 -18.63
C ARG A 121 7.76 -4.06 -18.20
N ALA A 122 8.31 -3.96 -16.98
CA ALA A 122 9.23 -4.94 -16.45
C ALA A 122 8.53 -6.24 -15.99
N PHE A 123 7.38 -6.12 -15.33
CA PHE A 123 6.74 -7.21 -14.60
C PHE A 123 5.26 -7.45 -14.94
N GLY A 124 4.62 -6.58 -15.72
CA GLY A 124 3.20 -6.65 -16.09
C GLY A 124 2.84 -7.70 -17.12
N ASN A 125 3.80 -8.39 -17.67
CA ASN A 125 3.59 -9.44 -18.65
C ASN A 125 2.87 -10.63 -18.00
N LYS A 126 2.00 -11.32 -18.78
CA LYS A 126 1.20 -12.45 -18.32
C LYS A 126 2.00 -13.63 -17.77
N ASN A 127 3.27 -13.76 -18.19
CA ASN A 127 4.16 -14.85 -17.79
C ASN A 127 5.09 -14.46 -16.63
N SER A 128 5.01 -13.23 -16.13
CA SER A 128 5.85 -12.80 -15.00
C SER A 128 5.44 -13.53 -13.72
N ARG A 129 6.43 -14.13 -13.05
CA ARG A 129 6.26 -14.75 -11.74
C ARG A 129 6.14 -13.74 -10.60
N VAL A 130 6.65 -12.53 -10.82
CA VAL A 130 6.61 -11.43 -9.84
C VAL A 130 5.51 -10.47 -10.25
N ASP A 131 4.60 -10.18 -9.34
CA ASP A 131 3.39 -9.40 -9.63
C ASP A 131 3.45 -7.94 -9.14
N PHE A 132 4.19 -7.65 -8.07
CA PHE A 132 4.24 -6.33 -7.40
C PHE A 132 2.87 -5.69 -7.15
N GLY A 133 1.80 -6.52 -7.02
CA GLY A 133 0.44 -6.04 -6.85
C GLY A 133 -0.26 -5.56 -8.11
N LEU A 134 0.38 -5.63 -9.28
CA LEU A 134 -0.19 -5.16 -10.54
C LEU A 134 -1.50 -5.84 -10.93
N SER A 135 -1.65 -7.14 -10.60
CA SER A 135 -2.91 -7.86 -10.82
C SER A 135 -4.04 -7.34 -9.95
N GLN A 136 -3.76 -6.97 -8.71
CA GLN A 136 -4.72 -6.41 -7.76
C GLN A 136 -5.30 -5.08 -8.27
N TRP A 137 -4.49 -4.26 -8.92
CA TRP A 137 -4.91 -2.99 -9.52
C TRP A 137 -5.41 -3.12 -10.96
N GLY A 138 -5.50 -4.35 -11.47
CA GLY A 138 -5.89 -4.59 -12.86
C GLY A 138 -4.86 -4.13 -13.90
N LEU A 139 -3.61 -3.94 -13.48
CA LEU A 139 -2.52 -3.45 -14.32
C LEU A 139 -1.70 -4.58 -14.95
N LYS A 140 -1.94 -5.83 -14.59
CA LYS A 140 -1.31 -6.98 -15.23
C LYS A 140 -2.03 -7.34 -16.54
N GLN A 141 -1.28 -7.72 -17.56
CA GLN A 141 -1.86 -8.19 -18.82
C GLN A 141 -2.69 -9.46 -18.60
N LYS A 142 -3.90 -9.48 -19.13
CA LYS A 142 -4.79 -10.67 -19.05
C LYS A 142 -4.31 -11.78 -19.98
N PRO A 143 -4.63 -13.06 -19.72
CA PRO A 143 -4.15 -14.19 -20.53
C PRO A 143 -4.42 -14.08 -22.03
N ASN A 144 -5.60 -13.57 -22.42
CA ASN A 144 -6.04 -13.46 -23.81
C ASN A 144 -6.05 -12.02 -24.35
N GLU A 145 -5.36 -11.10 -23.66
CA GLU A 145 -5.32 -9.69 -24.02
C GLU A 145 -4.13 -9.40 -24.94
N SER A 146 -4.39 -8.71 -26.06
CA SER A 146 -3.32 -8.22 -26.90
C SER A 146 -2.50 -7.13 -26.20
N ARG A 147 -1.25 -6.91 -26.61
CA ARG A 147 -0.42 -5.81 -26.06
C ARG A 147 -1.05 -4.44 -26.29
N ILE A 148 -1.71 -4.25 -27.42
CA ILE A 148 -2.36 -2.99 -27.78
C ILE A 148 -3.55 -2.73 -26.87
N ASP A 149 -4.38 -3.73 -26.63
CA ASP A 149 -5.54 -3.60 -25.74
C ASP A 149 -5.12 -3.41 -24.29
N TYR A 150 -4.06 -4.10 -23.86
CA TYR A 150 -3.43 -3.91 -22.57
C TYR A 150 -3.00 -2.45 -22.35
N VAL A 151 -2.24 -1.88 -23.29
CA VAL A 151 -1.78 -0.48 -23.19
C VAL A 151 -2.96 0.48 -23.14
N LYS A 152 -3.96 0.32 -24.03
CA LYS A 152 -5.17 1.15 -24.02
C LYS A 152 -5.94 1.07 -22.70
N ARG A 153 -6.06 -0.12 -22.13
CA ARG A 153 -6.74 -0.35 -20.86
C ARG A 153 -5.99 0.29 -19.70
N VAL A 154 -4.68 0.11 -19.63
CA VAL A 154 -3.83 0.71 -18.60
C VAL A 154 -3.88 2.24 -18.67
N GLN A 155 -3.79 2.82 -19.87
CA GLN A 155 -3.87 4.27 -20.06
C GLN A 155 -5.19 4.88 -19.54
N LYS A 156 -6.29 4.12 -19.58
CA LYS A 156 -7.61 4.54 -19.11
C LYS A 156 -7.86 4.23 -17.62
N SER A 157 -6.88 3.70 -16.92
CA SER A 157 -7.05 3.33 -15.52
C SER A 157 -7.38 4.53 -14.64
N LYS A 158 -8.35 4.36 -13.76
CA LYS A 158 -8.70 5.37 -12.72
C LYS A 158 -7.60 5.54 -11.68
N LEU A 159 -6.62 4.61 -11.63
CA LEU A 159 -5.49 4.66 -10.72
C LEU A 159 -4.70 5.97 -10.84
N TRP A 160 -4.57 6.53 -12.04
CA TRP A 160 -3.79 7.75 -12.30
C TRP A 160 -4.27 8.97 -11.51
N LYS A 161 -5.58 9.04 -11.27
CA LYS A 161 -6.22 10.14 -10.54
C LYS A 161 -6.51 9.81 -9.09
N SER A 162 -6.35 8.56 -8.68
CA SER A 162 -6.61 8.11 -7.32
C SER A 162 -5.45 8.47 -6.40
N LYS A 163 -5.76 9.02 -5.23
CA LYS A 163 -4.81 9.16 -4.12
C LYS A 163 -4.79 7.93 -3.21
N ASP A 164 -5.67 6.96 -3.47
CA ASP A 164 -5.82 5.72 -2.71
C ASP A 164 -4.96 4.61 -3.30
N ASN A 165 -3.67 4.82 -3.34
CA ASN A 165 -2.68 3.83 -3.74
C ASN A 165 -1.29 4.21 -3.21
N GLY A 166 -0.43 3.21 -2.98
CA GLY A 166 0.91 3.41 -2.42
C GLY A 166 1.85 4.23 -3.31
N PHE A 167 1.58 4.36 -4.61
CA PHE A 167 2.40 5.20 -5.50
C PHE A 167 2.20 6.69 -5.23
N ASN A 168 1.05 7.08 -4.68
CA ASN A 168 0.83 8.46 -4.25
C ASN A 168 1.84 8.90 -3.19
N ASP A 169 2.29 7.98 -2.34
CA ASP A 169 3.28 8.25 -1.28
C ASP A 169 4.69 8.52 -1.82
N LEU A 170 4.95 8.25 -3.09
CA LEU A 170 6.18 8.61 -3.79
C LEU A 170 6.18 10.09 -4.22
N THR A 171 5.03 10.73 -4.30
CA THR A 171 4.90 12.16 -4.57
C THR A 171 5.25 12.97 -3.32
N ARG A 172 5.62 14.24 -3.48
CA ARG A 172 5.95 15.10 -2.33
C ARG A 172 4.74 15.34 -1.44
N ASP A 173 3.56 15.55 -2.03
CA ASP A 173 2.32 15.75 -1.28
C ASP A 173 1.95 14.49 -0.49
N GLY A 174 1.96 13.32 -1.13
CA GLY A 174 1.67 12.05 -0.49
C GLY A 174 2.67 11.69 0.60
N ALA A 175 3.97 11.92 0.36
CA ALA A 175 5.02 11.71 1.37
C ALA A 175 4.83 12.65 2.57
N THR A 176 4.45 13.92 2.34
CA THR A 176 4.16 14.87 3.40
C THR A 176 2.96 14.38 4.25
N ASP A 177 1.89 13.92 3.62
CA ASP A 177 0.73 13.38 4.33
C ASP A 177 1.08 12.13 5.14
N LEU A 178 1.90 11.24 4.57
CA LEU A 178 2.39 10.06 5.27
C LEU A 178 3.26 10.44 6.48
N ASN A 179 4.16 11.40 6.32
CA ASN A 179 5.05 11.87 7.38
C ASN A 179 4.29 12.53 8.55
N ARG A 180 3.14 13.16 8.29
CA ARG A 180 2.26 13.68 9.35
C ARG A 180 1.59 12.57 10.16
N LYS A 181 1.38 11.40 9.55
CA LYS A 181 0.71 10.25 10.17
C LYS A 181 1.68 9.28 10.82
N THR A 182 2.95 9.30 10.46
CA THR A 182 3.98 8.39 10.93
C THR A 182 5.08 9.12 11.69
N SER A 183 5.45 8.59 12.84
CA SER A 183 6.60 9.07 13.60
C SER A 183 7.90 8.60 12.96
N LEU A 184 8.93 9.45 12.95
CA LEU A 184 10.29 9.13 12.51
C LEU A 184 11.25 8.96 13.69
N ASN A 185 10.76 8.61 14.85
CA ASN A 185 11.58 8.40 16.05
C ASN A 185 12.50 7.19 15.92
#